data_6c6f8101bf5822d98d9c487948415a41
#
_entry.id   6c6f8101bf5822d98d9c487948415a41
#
_cell.length_a   1.000
_cell.length_b   1.000
_cell.length_c   1.000
_cell.angle_alpha   90.00
_cell.angle_beta   90.00
_cell.angle_gamma   90.00
#
_symmetry.space_group_name_H-M   'P 1'
#
loop_
_entity.id
_entity.type
_entity.pdbx_description
1 polymer ?
#
loop_
_entity_poly.entity_id
_entity_poly.type
_entity_poly.pdbx_seq_one_letter_code
_entity_poly.pdbx_strand_id
1 'polypeptide(L)'
;MTQINTRAEVLEILRSLKDDLRERYHVERIALFGSYAREEQGEGSDIDLLVRFGSEADLFDLVGLSEYLEEILGRGVDVVSEAALRPEIRSQVNRDLIFV
;
A
#
# COMPACT_ATOMS: atom_id res chain seq x y z
N MET A 1 14.68 16.77 -0.62
CA MET A 1 13.51 15.91 -0.59
C MET A 1 13.65 14.88 0.53
N THR A 2 12.67 14.78 1.39
CA THR A 2 12.75 13.93 2.57
C THR A 2 12.41 12.48 2.19
N GLN A 3 13.29 11.54 2.51
CA GLN A 3 12.99 10.13 2.34
C GLN A 3 12.04 9.66 3.44
N ILE A 4 11.12 8.79 3.06
CA ILE A 4 10.19 8.16 3.99
C ILE A 4 10.93 7.04 4.72
N ASN A 5 11.05 7.15 6.03
CA ASN A 5 11.80 6.18 6.83
C ASN A 5 10.96 5.48 7.91
N THR A 6 9.79 5.99 8.23
CA THR A 6 9.01 5.46 9.34
C THR A 6 7.60 5.06 8.93
N ARG A 7 7.02 4.16 9.73
CA ARG A 7 5.62 3.75 9.58
C ARG A 7 4.68 4.95 9.66
N ALA A 8 4.91 5.84 10.62
CA ALA A 8 4.06 7.01 10.81
C ALA A 8 4.05 7.91 9.59
N GLU A 9 5.20 8.13 8.97
CA GLU A 9 5.30 8.95 7.76
C GLU A 9 4.53 8.34 6.59
N VAL A 10 4.68 7.03 6.39
CA VAL A 10 3.96 6.31 5.34
C VAL A 10 2.44 6.44 5.54
N LEU A 11 1.98 6.17 6.75
CA LEU A 11 0.54 6.24 7.07
C LEU A 11 -0.02 7.64 6.89
N GLU A 12 0.72 8.66 7.30
CA GLU A 12 0.30 10.04 7.16
C GLU A 12 0.12 10.43 5.69
N ILE A 13 1.08 10.07 4.86
CA ILE A 13 0.99 10.35 3.42
C ILE A 13 -0.17 9.60 2.78
N LEU A 14 -0.32 8.32 3.09
CA LEU A 14 -1.42 7.53 2.53
C LEU A 14 -2.78 8.09 2.94
N ARG A 15 -2.92 8.53 4.18
CA ARG A 15 -4.16 9.15 4.66
C ARG A 15 -4.49 10.43 3.90
N SER A 16 -3.48 11.22 3.60
CA SER A 16 -3.66 12.46 2.84
C SER A 16 -4.07 12.21 1.39
N LEU A 17 -3.77 11.03 0.86
CA LEU A 17 -4.04 10.66 -0.53
C LEU A 17 -5.32 9.84 -0.72
N LYS A 18 -6.02 9.46 0.33
CA LYS A 18 -7.16 8.52 0.24
C LYS A 18 -8.18 8.90 -0.84
N ASP A 19 -8.62 10.14 -0.83
CA ASP A 19 -9.63 10.58 -1.79
C ASP A 19 -9.10 10.57 -3.22
N ASP A 20 -7.86 11.00 -3.41
CA ASP A 20 -7.21 10.99 -4.71
C ASP A 20 -7.05 9.57 -5.25
N LEU A 21 -6.64 8.64 -4.38
CA LEU A 21 -6.49 7.24 -4.77
C LEU A 21 -7.83 6.60 -5.15
N ARG A 22 -8.89 6.97 -4.45
CA ARG A 22 -10.23 6.50 -4.78
C ARG A 22 -10.67 6.97 -6.16
N GLU A 23 -10.48 8.26 -6.44
CA GLU A 23 -10.92 8.87 -7.69
C GLU A 23 -10.09 8.41 -8.88
N ARG A 24 -8.77 8.32 -8.72
CA ARG A 24 -7.86 8.06 -9.83
C ARG A 24 -7.64 6.58 -10.11
N TYR A 25 -7.67 5.74 -9.08
CA TYR A 25 -7.31 4.32 -9.19
C TYR A 25 -8.37 3.38 -8.67
N HIS A 26 -9.53 3.87 -8.31
CA HIS A 26 -10.65 3.06 -7.80
C HIS A 26 -10.30 2.28 -6.52
N VAL A 27 -9.48 2.88 -5.66
CA VAL A 27 -9.10 2.29 -4.38
C VAL A 27 -10.24 2.48 -3.38
N GLU A 28 -10.79 1.39 -2.88
CA GLU A 28 -11.83 1.43 -1.84
C GLU A 28 -11.24 1.40 -0.45
N ARG A 29 -10.17 0.61 -0.26
CA ARG A 29 -9.54 0.44 1.04
C ARG A 29 -8.06 0.13 0.83
N ILE A 30 -7.23 0.67 1.71
CA ILE A 30 -5.79 0.44 1.66
C ILE A 30 -5.26 0.21 3.07
N ALA A 31 -4.37 -0.75 3.21
CA ALA A 31 -3.73 -1.08 4.48
C ALA A 31 -2.24 -1.32 4.28
N LEU A 32 -1.47 -0.93 5.27
CA LEU A 32 -0.04 -1.20 5.32
C LEU A 32 0.19 -2.53 6.01
N PHE A 33 1.09 -3.35 5.47
CA PHE A 33 1.52 -4.58 6.13
C PHE A 33 3.03 -4.78 5.91
N GLY A 34 3.56 -5.91 6.35
CA GLY A 34 4.97 -6.24 6.16
C GLY A 34 5.91 -5.48 7.08
N SER A 35 7.14 -5.31 6.65
CA SER A 35 8.21 -4.78 7.50
C SER A 35 7.93 -3.37 8.04
N TYR A 36 7.37 -2.49 7.21
CA TYR A 36 7.02 -1.14 7.66
C TYR A 36 5.93 -1.16 8.72
N ALA A 37 4.93 -2.05 8.58
CA ALA A 37 3.88 -2.17 9.58
C ALA A 37 4.43 -2.67 10.93
N ARG A 38 5.43 -3.55 10.88
CA ARG A 38 6.07 -4.08 12.08
C ARG A 38 7.19 -3.19 12.62
N GLU A 39 7.51 -2.09 11.94
CA GLU A 39 8.65 -1.22 12.27
C GLU A 39 9.99 -1.97 12.24
N GLU A 40 10.10 -2.92 11.30
CA GLU A 40 11.31 -3.72 11.09
C GLU A 40 12.00 -3.39 9.75
N GLN A 41 11.64 -2.28 9.14
CA GLN A 41 12.18 -1.90 7.84
C GLN A 41 13.66 -1.55 7.90
N GLY A 42 14.38 -1.95 6.84
CA GLY A 42 15.77 -1.55 6.61
C GLY A 42 15.86 -0.67 5.37
N GLU A 43 17.09 -0.32 4.98
CA GLU A 43 17.33 0.58 3.85
C GLU A 43 16.75 0.09 2.52
N GLY A 44 16.73 -1.23 2.30
CA GLY A 44 16.22 -1.81 1.06
C GLY A 44 14.80 -2.31 1.14
N SER A 45 14.08 -2.05 2.24
CA SER A 45 12.72 -2.55 2.40
C SER A 45 11.75 -1.84 1.46
N ASP A 46 10.87 -2.63 0.85
CA ASP A 46 9.74 -2.11 0.10
C ASP A 46 8.57 -1.84 1.03
N ILE A 47 7.67 -0.97 0.60
CA ILE A 47 6.44 -0.68 1.33
C ILE A 47 5.37 -1.63 0.81
N ASP A 48 4.85 -2.49 1.68
CA ASP A 48 3.85 -3.50 1.32
C ASP A 48 2.45 -2.99 1.62
N LEU A 49 1.61 -2.95 0.61
CA LEU A 49 0.25 -2.43 0.72
C LEU A 49 -0.77 -3.45 0.25
N LEU A 50 -1.78 -3.68 1.07
CA LEU A 50 -2.94 -4.47 0.68
C LEU A 50 -4.05 -3.53 0.27
N VAL A 51 -4.55 -3.68 -0.96
CA VAL A 51 -5.51 -2.75 -1.54
C VAL A 51 -6.76 -3.47 -1.97
N ARG A 52 -7.91 -2.93 -1.57
CA ARG A 52 -9.19 -3.35 -2.09
C ARG A 52 -9.61 -2.38 -3.18
N PHE A 53 -9.72 -2.88 -4.39
CA PHE A 53 -10.17 -2.09 -5.54
C PHE A 53 -11.68 -2.22 -5.74
N GLY A 54 -12.29 -1.18 -6.27
CA GLY A 54 -13.68 -1.21 -6.66
C GLY A 54 -13.91 -2.11 -7.87
N SER A 55 -15.17 -2.43 -8.14
CA SER A 55 -15.55 -3.35 -9.23
C SER A 55 -15.17 -2.84 -10.62
N GLU A 56 -14.97 -1.55 -10.77
CA GLU A 56 -14.58 -0.93 -12.06
C GLU A 56 -13.08 -0.91 -12.30
N ALA A 57 -12.30 -1.29 -11.30
CA ALA A 57 -10.84 -1.28 -11.40
C ALA A 57 -10.34 -2.39 -12.31
N ASP A 58 -9.22 -2.13 -12.97
CA ASP A 58 -8.55 -3.10 -13.82
C ASP A 58 -7.06 -3.14 -13.53
N LEU A 59 -6.32 -3.91 -14.33
CA LEU A 59 -4.87 -4.05 -14.14
C LEU A 59 -4.13 -2.72 -14.29
N PHE A 60 -4.62 -1.83 -15.14
CA PHE A 60 -4.01 -0.50 -15.31
C PHE A 60 -4.09 0.32 -14.04
N ASP A 61 -5.17 0.19 -13.28
CA ASP A 61 -5.30 0.85 -11.99
C ASP A 61 -4.26 0.34 -11.00
N LEU A 62 -4.04 -0.96 -10.96
CA LEU A 62 -3.04 -1.56 -10.08
C LEU A 62 -1.63 -1.06 -10.40
N VAL A 63 -1.25 -1.11 -11.68
CA VAL A 63 0.08 -0.68 -12.13
C VAL A 63 0.26 0.81 -11.92
N GLY A 64 -0.75 1.60 -12.29
CA GLY A 64 -0.71 3.05 -12.12
C GLY A 64 -0.60 3.46 -10.66
N LEU A 65 -1.34 2.80 -9.79
CA LEU A 65 -1.28 3.05 -8.35
C LEU A 65 0.12 2.78 -7.81
N SER A 66 0.70 1.66 -8.20
CA SER A 66 2.04 1.26 -7.77
C SER A 66 3.07 2.32 -8.17
N GLU A 67 3.06 2.72 -9.42
CA GLU A 67 4.00 3.73 -9.94
C GLU A 67 3.80 5.10 -9.27
N TYR A 68 2.56 5.50 -9.10
CA TYR A 68 2.22 6.77 -8.46
C TYR A 68 2.72 6.83 -7.02
N LEU A 69 2.49 5.76 -6.26
CA LEU A 69 2.94 5.69 -4.88
C LEU A 69 4.45 5.61 -4.76
N GLU A 70 5.12 4.88 -5.67
CA GLU A 70 6.58 4.83 -5.67
C GLU A 70 7.18 6.21 -5.89
N GLU A 71 6.58 7.00 -6.77
CA GLU A 71 7.04 8.36 -7.02
C GLU A 71 6.89 9.25 -5.80
N ILE A 72 5.73 9.19 -5.14
CA ILE A 72 5.45 10.02 -3.97
C ILE A 72 6.26 9.58 -2.76
N LEU A 73 6.33 8.29 -2.51
CA LEU A 73 7.00 7.75 -1.32
C LEU A 73 8.51 7.63 -1.47
N GLY A 74 9.01 7.66 -2.70
CA GLY A 74 10.44 7.59 -2.97
C GLY A 74 11.04 6.23 -2.65
N ARG A 75 10.25 5.17 -2.61
CA ARG A 75 10.68 3.80 -2.34
C ARG A 75 9.87 2.82 -3.17
N GLY A 76 10.38 1.60 -3.30
CA GLY A 76 9.65 0.52 -3.92
C GLY A 76 8.36 0.24 -3.16
N VAL A 77 7.28 0.05 -3.89
CA VAL A 77 5.96 -0.24 -3.32
C VAL A 77 5.44 -1.53 -3.92
N ASP A 78 5.08 -2.47 -3.05
CA ASP A 78 4.49 -3.74 -3.46
C ASP A 78 2.99 -3.68 -3.17
N VAL A 79 2.19 -3.55 -4.23
CA VAL A 79 0.74 -3.47 -4.10
C VAL A 79 0.13 -4.84 -4.35
N VAL A 80 -0.54 -5.36 -3.33
CA VAL A 80 -1.24 -6.65 -3.41
C VAL A 80 -2.74 -6.38 -3.40
N SER A 81 -3.44 -6.88 -4.41
CA SER A 81 -4.89 -6.80 -4.44
C SER A 81 -5.47 -7.77 -3.43
N GLU A 82 -6.42 -7.30 -2.63
CA GLU A 82 -7.09 -8.13 -1.64
C GLU A 82 -7.74 -9.35 -2.28
N ALA A 83 -8.30 -9.18 -3.48
CA ALA A 83 -8.96 -10.26 -4.22
C ALA A 83 -7.98 -11.35 -4.68
N ALA A 84 -6.71 -11.01 -4.87
CA ALA A 84 -5.68 -11.95 -5.33
C ALA A 84 -4.93 -12.62 -4.17
N LEU A 85 -5.24 -12.26 -2.94
CA LEU A 85 -4.53 -12.77 -1.77
C LEU A 85 -4.92 -14.23 -1.50
N ARG A 86 -3.91 -15.10 -1.50
CA ARG A 86 -4.13 -16.54 -1.28
C ARG A 86 -4.49 -16.81 0.18
N PRO A 87 -5.42 -17.75 0.44
CA PRO A 87 -5.81 -18.09 1.81
C PRO A 87 -4.64 -18.51 2.70
N GLU A 88 -3.63 -19.18 2.14
CA GLU A 88 -2.47 -19.70 2.89
C GLU A 88 -1.66 -18.58 3.55
N ILE A 89 -1.60 -17.41 2.93
CA ILE A 89 -0.81 -16.28 3.44
C ILE A 89 -1.67 -15.21 4.08
N ARG A 90 -2.99 -15.33 3.97
CA ARG A 90 -3.92 -14.32 4.46
C ARG A 90 -3.77 -14.06 5.96
N SER A 91 -3.61 -15.11 6.74
CA SER A 91 -3.46 -14.96 8.19
C SER A 91 -2.20 -14.21 8.59
N GLN A 92 -1.10 -14.42 7.85
CA GLN A 92 0.16 -13.71 8.11
C GLN A 92 0.02 -12.23 7.77
N VAL A 93 -0.60 -11.93 6.62
CA VAL A 93 -0.83 -10.55 6.20
C VAL A 93 -1.76 -9.85 7.18
N ASN A 94 -2.85 -10.50 7.57
CA ASN A 94 -3.84 -9.92 8.48
C ASN A 94 -3.29 -9.57 9.86
N ARG A 95 -2.25 -10.27 10.31
CA ARG A 95 -1.63 -9.97 11.60
C ARG A 95 -1.03 -8.58 11.67
N ASP A 96 -0.50 -8.10 10.54
CA ASP A 96 0.25 -6.86 10.49
C ASP A 96 -0.53 -5.70 9.89
N LEU A 97 -1.78 -5.91 9.47
CA LEU A 97 -2.54 -4.90 8.75
C LEU A 97 -2.82 -3.66 9.59
N ILE A 98 -2.50 -2.51 9.03
CA ILE A 98 -2.86 -1.22 9.60
C ILE A 98 -3.64 -0.48 8.52
N PHE A 99 -4.94 -0.33 8.72
CA PHE A 99 -5.79 0.37 7.76
C PHE A 99 -5.57 1.88 7.82
N VAL A 100 -5.60 2.45 6.64
CA VAL A 100 -5.40 3.88 6.46
C VAL A 100 -6.73 4.64 6.50
#